data_d313a0ab852e58b6f3cff2a9e63bf7da
#
_entry.id   d313a0ab852e58b6f3cff2a9e63bf7da
#
_cell.length_a   1.000
_cell.length_b   1.000
_cell.length_c   1.000
_cell.angle_alpha   90.00
_cell.angle_beta   90.00
_cell.angle_gamma   90.00
#
_symmetry.space_group_name_H-M   'P 1'
#
loop_
_entity.id
_entity.type
_entity.pdbx_description
1 polymer ?
#
loop_
_entity_poly.entity_id
_entity_poly.type
_entity_poly.pdbx_seq_one_letter_code
_entity_poly.pdbx_strand_id
1 'polypeptide(L)'
;ETEFCYMTNKNGFFVATKGRYNNESHNHNDAGTFSLYLNTTPIFIDAGVGTYTRQTFSSERYSIWTMQSNYHNLPMVNGVPQQFGSEFRATDVHFDPRRMYFSANIATAYPAEANVKKWVRSYQLGKNSLKIEDSFSLDKADKPNQVNFLTWGEVDVSVPGVVTVEVNGEKVRMTYNKSAFTPT
;
A
#
# COMPACT_ATOMS: atom_id res chain seq x y z
N GLU A 1 2.46 -20.58 -5.08
CA GLU A 1 1.69 -19.85 -4.05
C GLU A 1 1.39 -18.46 -4.55
N THR A 2 0.19 -17.94 -4.24
CA THR A 2 -0.29 -16.67 -4.81
C THR A 2 0.24 -15.43 -4.09
N GLU A 3 0.81 -15.56 -2.89
CA GLU A 3 1.26 -14.46 -2.01
C GLU A 3 0.18 -13.39 -1.72
N PHE A 4 -1.10 -13.75 -1.88
CA PHE A 4 -2.23 -12.95 -1.39
C PHE A 4 -2.55 -13.34 0.05
N CYS A 5 -2.86 -12.34 0.86
CA CYS A 5 -3.26 -12.52 2.24
C CYS A 5 -4.58 -11.79 2.51
N TYR A 6 -5.49 -12.50 3.15
CA TYR A 6 -6.78 -11.95 3.59
C TYR A 6 -6.91 -12.16 5.10
N MET A 7 -7.23 -11.09 5.82
CA MET A 7 -7.41 -11.11 7.27
C MET A 7 -8.75 -10.49 7.64
N THR A 8 -9.46 -11.12 8.56
CA THR A 8 -10.73 -10.61 9.09
C THR A 8 -10.75 -10.70 10.61
N ASN A 9 -11.54 -9.84 11.24
CA ASN A 9 -11.83 -9.94 12.68
C ASN A 9 -13.33 -9.89 12.94
N LYS A 10 -13.74 -10.08 14.20
CA LYS A 10 -15.14 -10.08 14.60
C LYS A 10 -15.77 -8.67 14.65
N ASN A 11 -14.97 -7.63 14.50
CA ASN A 11 -15.39 -6.23 14.58
C ASN A 11 -15.55 -5.57 13.20
N GLY A 12 -15.70 -6.37 12.15
CA GLY A 12 -16.02 -5.89 10.80
C GLY A 12 -14.82 -5.48 9.95
N PHE A 13 -13.59 -5.66 10.42
CA PHE A 13 -12.40 -5.40 9.60
C PHE A 13 -12.18 -6.52 8.60
N PHE A 14 -11.93 -6.14 7.36
CA PHE A 14 -11.38 -7.01 6.32
C PHE A 14 -10.18 -6.31 5.69
N VAL A 15 -9.06 -7.01 5.67
CA VAL A 15 -7.80 -6.54 5.07
C VAL A 15 -7.37 -7.50 3.99
N ALA A 16 -7.10 -6.97 2.80
CA ALA A 16 -6.46 -7.70 1.72
C ALA A 16 -5.08 -7.08 1.45
N THR A 17 -4.07 -7.91 1.30
CA THR A 17 -2.71 -7.48 0.93
C THR A 17 -2.03 -8.54 0.07
N LYS A 18 -0.96 -8.18 -0.59
CA LYS A 18 -0.21 -9.09 -1.45
C LYS A 18 1.30 -8.80 -1.43
N GLY A 19 2.10 -9.83 -1.68
CA GLY A 19 3.49 -9.72 -2.08
C GLY A 19 3.61 -9.59 -3.60
N ARG A 20 4.11 -10.63 -4.27
CA ARG A 20 4.15 -10.79 -5.73
C ARG A 20 5.14 -9.85 -6.46
N TYR A 21 4.99 -9.76 -7.77
CA TYR A 21 5.87 -9.02 -8.68
C TYR A 21 5.07 -8.15 -9.65
N ASN A 22 5.71 -7.12 -10.17
CA ASN A 22 5.07 -6.12 -11.03
C ASN A 22 5.11 -6.51 -12.53
N ASN A 23 4.73 -7.75 -12.85
CA ASN A 23 4.61 -8.24 -14.23
C ASN A 23 3.58 -9.36 -14.35
N GLU A 24 2.46 -9.24 -13.66
CA GLU A 24 1.37 -10.19 -13.72
C GLU A 24 0.45 -9.93 -14.91
N SER A 25 -0.42 -10.90 -15.21
CA SER A 25 -1.54 -10.65 -16.10
C SER A 25 -2.42 -9.54 -15.53
N HIS A 26 -2.74 -8.52 -16.31
CA HIS A 26 -3.46 -7.31 -15.87
C HIS A 26 -2.74 -6.53 -14.75
N ASN A 27 -1.42 -6.51 -14.77
CA ASN A 27 -0.57 -5.96 -13.73
C ASN A 27 -0.84 -4.49 -13.41
N HIS A 28 -0.75 -4.17 -12.09
CA HIS A 28 -0.46 -2.85 -11.53
C HIS A 28 0.90 -2.90 -10.83
N ASN A 29 1.56 -1.75 -10.68
CA ASN A 29 2.79 -1.65 -9.88
C ASN A 29 2.40 -1.48 -8.40
N ASP A 30 2.08 -2.57 -7.74
CA ASP A 30 1.38 -2.56 -6.45
C ASP A 30 1.84 -3.64 -5.46
N ALA A 31 3.08 -4.13 -5.61
CA ALA A 31 3.66 -5.09 -4.67
C ALA A 31 3.67 -4.55 -3.24
N GLY A 32 3.05 -5.26 -2.29
CA GLY A 32 2.94 -4.87 -0.89
C GLY A 32 1.79 -3.92 -0.55
N THR A 33 0.91 -3.60 -1.50
CA THR A 33 -0.29 -2.78 -1.25
C THR A 33 -1.30 -3.48 -0.34
N PHE A 34 -2.26 -2.72 0.18
CA PHE A 34 -3.38 -3.26 0.93
C PHE A 34 -4.69 -2.55 0.60
N SER A 35 -5.78 -3.22 0.93
CA SER A 35 -7.12 -2.62 1.00
C SER A 35 -7.72 -2.90 2.37
N LEU A 36 -8.47 -1.94 2.90
CA LEU A 36 -9.17 -2.06 4.17
C LEU A 36 -10.65 -1.77 4.00
N TYR A 37 -11.46 -2.71 4.49
CA TYR A 37 -12.91 -2.56 4.61
C TYR A 37 -13.32 -2.60 6.07
N LEU A 38 -14.32 -1.80 6.42
CA LEU A 38 -14.99 -1.83 7.72
C LEU A 38 -16.49 -2.04 7.50
N ASN A 39 -17.05 -3.12 8.06
CA ASN A 39 -18.45 -3.49 7.89
C ASN A 39 -18.89 -3.49 6.41
N THR A 40 -18.08 -4.08 5.54
CA THR A 40 -18.23 -4.13 4.07
C THR A 40 -18.04 -2.79 3.34
N THR A 41 -17.82 -1.70 4.05
CA THR A 41 -17.55 -0.39 3.46
C THR A 41 -16.04 -0.25 3.14
N PRO A 42 -15.65 0.04 1.89
CA PRO A 42 -14.24 0.23 1.53
C PRO A 42 -13.72 1.56 2.09
N ILE A 43 -12.71 1.48 2.94
CA ILE A 43 -12.07 2.63 3.59
C ILE A 43 -10.82 3.06 2.83
N PHE A 44 -9.83 2.16 2.73
CA PHE A 44 -8.67 2.33 1.86
C PHE A 44 -8.79 1.35 0.70
N ILE A 45 -8.67 1.85 -0.51
CA ILE A 45 -9.09 1.16 -1.73
C ILE A 45 -7.94 0.96 -2.71
N ASP A 46 -8.15 0.07 -3.66
CA ASP A 46 -7.53 0.07 -4.97
C ASP A 46 -8.50 0.77 -5.94
N ALA A 47 -8.00 1.69 -6.76
CA ALA A 47 -8.84 2.41 -7.73
C ALA A 47 -9.34 1.52 -8.88
N GLY A 48 -8.81 0.32 -9.00
CA GLY A 48 -9.11 -0.60 -10.09
C GLY A 48 -8.48 -0.15 -11.42
N VAL A 49 -8.91 -0.77 -12.50
CA VAL A 49 -8.28 -0.59 -13.82
C VAL A 49 -8.87 0.53 -14.67
N GLY A 50 -10.04 1.03 -14.32
CA GLY A 50 -10.80 1.95 -15.16
C GLY A 50 -11.30 1.29 -16.46
N THR A 51 -11.50 2.10 -17.50
CA THR A 51 -11.93 1.59 -18.81
C THR A 51 -10.72 1.04 -19.58
N TYR A 52 -10.85 -0.19 -20.08
CA TYR A 52 -9.84 -0.78 -20.96
C TYR A 52 -9.80 -0.06 -22.30
N THR A 53 -8.61 0.39 -22.69
CA THR A 53 -8.36 1.07 -23.96
C THR A 53 -7.19 0.41 -24.68
N ARG A 54 -6.87 0.88 -25.89
CA ARG A 54 -5.67 0.44 -26.63
C ARG A 54 -4.39 0.68 -25.80
N GLN A 55 -4.34 1.79 -25.05
CA GLN A 55 -3.21 2.14 -24.19
C GLN A 55 -3.00 1.09 -23.09
N THR A 56 -4.09 0.53 -22.51
CA THR A 56 -4.04 -0.49 -21.46
C THR A 56 -3.25 -1.74 -21.88
N PHE A 57 -3.19 -2.03 -23.19
CA PHE A 57 -2.52 -3.19 -23.76
C PHE A 57 -1.21 -2.84 -24.49
N SER A 58 -0.69 -1.63 -24.30
CA SER A 58 0.54 -1.14 -24.96
C SER A 58 1.66 -0.91 -23.95
N SER A 59 2.84 -0.53 -24.44
CA SER A 59 3.96 -0.06 -23.62
C SER A 59 3.64 1.17 -22.78
N GLU A 60 2.59 1.94 -23.17
CA GLU A 60 2.11 3.13 -22.48
C GLU A 60 1.17 2.80 -21.29
N ARG A 61 0.98 1.52 -20.96
CA ARG A 61 0.11 1.07 -19.85
C ARG A 61 0.43 1.81 -18.55
N TYR A 62 1.70 1.94 -18.21
CA TYR A 62 2.16 2.50 -16.94
C TYR A 62 2.22 4.03 -16.92
N SER A 63 1.78 4.70 -17.98
CA SER A 63 1.42 6.13 -17.93
C SER A 63 -0.03 6.34 -17.45
N ILE A 64 -0.84 5.29 -17.37
CA ILE A 64 -2.19 5.33 -16.78
C ILE A 64 -2.03 5.38 -15.25
N TRP A 65 -2.62 6.39 -14.62
CA TRP A 65 -2.42 6.64 -13.19
C TRP A 65 -2.83 5.46 -12.30
N THR A 66 -3.90 4.73 -12.62
CA THR A 66 -4.36 3.57 -11.83
C THR A 66 -3.38 2.40 -11.83
N MET A 67 -2.41 2.39 -12.74
CA MET A 67 -1.39 1.34 -12.84
C MET A 67 -0.12 1.67 -12.03
N GLN A 68 -0.01 2.91 -11.56
CA GLN A 68 1.19 3.44 -10.89
C GLN A 68 1.10 3.25 -9.37
N SER A 69 2.21 2.90 -8.73
CA SER A 69 2.24 2.61 -7.29
C SER A 69 1.95 3.81 -6.39
N ASN A 70 2.19 5.03 -6.87
CA ASN A 70 1.86 6.25 -6.14
C ASN A 70 0.35 6.52 -6.02
N TYR A 71 -0.49 5.78 -6.76
CA TYR A 71 -1.94 5.76 -6.63
C TYR A 71 -2.47 4.46 -6.00
N HIS A 72 -1.61 3.77 -5.28
CA HIS A 72 -1.94 2.65 -4.41
C HIS A 72 -1.55 2.99 -2.97
N ASN A 73 -1.92 2.15 -2.02
CA ASN A 73 -1.59 2.34 -0.60
C ASN A 73 -0.15 1.92 -0.32
N LEU A 74 0.80 2.65 -0.89
CA LEU A 74 2.22 2.31 -0.95
C LEU A 74 3.12 3.51 -0.73
N PRO A 75 4.37 3.30 -0.28
CA PRO A 75 5.33 4.37 -0.21
C PRO A 75 5.91 4.73 -1.59
N MET A 76 6.23 6.00 -1.77
CA MET A 76 7.25 6.46 -2.70
C MET A 76 8.55 6.60 -1.92
N VAL A 77 9.61 6.01 -2.44
CA VAL A 77 10.92 5.99 -1.77
C VAL A 77 11.87 6.94 -2.50
N ASN A 78 12.42 7.91 -1.79
CA ASN A 78 13.21 9.00 -2.39
C ASN A 78 12.50 9.69 -3.57
N GLY A 79 11.18 9.82 -3.49
CA GLY A 79 10.36 10.39 -4.55
C GLY A 79 10.14 9.47 -5.76
N VAL A 80 10.48 8.19 -5.65
CA VAL A 80 10.42 7.21 -6.74
C VAL A 80 9.33 6.17 -6.48
N PRO A 81 8.40 5.92 -7.44
CA PRO A 81 7.41 4.85 -7.35
C PRO A 81 8.02 3.49 -7.72
N GLN A 82 7.25 2.42 -7.49
CA GLN A 82 7.59 1.09 -7.98
C GLN A 82 7.62 1.07 -9.51
N GLN A 83 8.37 0.12 -10.06
CA GLN A 83 8.53 -0.04 -11.50
C GLN A 83 7.91 -1.36 -11.98
N PHE A 84 7.54 -1.38 -13.26
CA PHE A 84 7.10 -2.57 -13.98
C PHE A 84 8.29 -3.46 -14.34
N GLY A 85 8.08 -4.77 -14.23
CA GLY A 85 9.01 -5.81 -14.62
C GLY A 85 8.96 -7.00 -13.67
N SER A 86 9.33 -8.19 -14.13
CA SER A 86 9.35 -9.41 -13.32
C SER A 86 10.41 -9.39 -12.22
N GLU A 87 11.45 -8.60 -12.41
CA GLU A 87 12.50 -8.34 -11.43
C GLU A 87 12.03 -7.43 -10.28
N PHE A 88 11.03 -6.57 -10.54
CA PHE A 88 10.45 -5.67 -9.54
C PHE A 88 9.37 -6.39 -8.73
N ARG A 89 9.74 -6.79 -7.51
CA ARG A 89 8.93 -7.71 -6.72
C ARG A 89 9.11 -7.53 -5.22
N ALA A 90 8.14 -8.04 -4.47
CA ALA A 90 8.31 -8.31 -3.05
C ALA A 90 9.17 -9.55 -2.83
N THR A 91 9.93 -9.56 -1.74
CA THR A 91 10.71 -10.71 -1.25
C THR A 91 10.40 -10.95 0.23
N ASP A 92 10.86 -12.07 0.77
CA ASP A 92 10.69 -12.41 2.19
C ASP A 92 9.22 -12.28 2.65
N VAL A 93 8.30 -12.73 1.80
CA VAL A 93 6.86 -12.67 2.08
C VAL A 93 6.52 -13.69 3.15
N HIS A 94 5.93 -13.21 4.25
CA HIS A 94 5.57 -14.02 5.39
C HIS A 94 4.13 -13.74 5.85
N PHE A 95 3.39 -14.81 6.16
CA PHE A 95 2.07 -14.74 6.73
C PHE A 95 1.96 -15.64 7.96
N ASP A 96 1.57 -15.08 9.09
CA ASP A 96 1.24 -15.81 10.32
C ASP A 96 -0.26 -15.69 10.62
N PRO A 97 -1.06 -16.71 10.31
CA PRO A 97 -2.51 -16.67 10.51
C PRO A 97 -2.93 -16.63 11.98
N ARG A 98 -2.09 -17.13 12.91
CA ARG A 98 -2.41 -17.09 14.34
C ARG A 98 -2.32 -15.66 14.90
N ARG A 99 -1.37 -14.90 14.40
CA ARG A 99 -1.15 -13.50 14.78
C ARG A 99 -1.89 -12.51 13.89
N MET A 100 -2.56 -12.97 12.83
CA MET A 100 -3.12 -12.12 11.79
C MET A 100 -2.09 -11.10 11.29
N TYR A 101 -0.91 -11.60 10.94
CA TYR A 101 0.25 -10.81 10.59
C TYR A 101 0.76 -11.18 9.19
N PHE A 102 1.00 -10.16 8.39
CA PHE A 102 1.63 -10.29 7.08
C PHE A 102 2.81 -9.33 6.99
N SER A 103 3.90 -9.75 6.37
CA SER A 103 5.02 -8.87 6.05
C SER A 103 5.64 -9.22 4.70
N ALA A 104 6.23 -8.22 4.05
CA ALA A 104 6.99 -8.38 2.83
C ALA A 104 8.08 -7.30 2.74
N ASN A 105 9.24 -7.68 2.22
CA ASN A 105 10.26 -6.72 1.82
C ASN A 105 9.96 -6.23 0.40
N ILE A 106 9.62 -4.96 0.25
CA ILE A 106 9.23 -4.37 -1.03
C ILE A 106 10.36 -3.56 -1.70
N ALA A 107 11.57 -3.56 -1.13
CA ALA A 107 12.69 -2.77 -1.65
C ALA A 107 12.97 -3.06 -3.13
N THR A 108 12.97 -4.33 -3.54
CA THR A 108 13.24 -4.74 -4.92
C THR A 108 12.10 -4.45 -5.90
N ALA A 109 10.96 -3.97 -5.44
CA ALA A 109 9.90 -3.46 -6.32
C ALA A 109 10.19 -2.04 -6.86
N TYR A 110 11.20 -1.38 -6.30
CA TYR A 110 11.62 -0.03 -6.69
C TYR A 110 12.86 -0.08 -7.58
N PRO A 111 13.02 0.85 -8.54
CA PRO A 111 14.22 0.95 -9.34
C PRO A 111 15.43 1.43 -8.53
N ALA A 112 16.62 1.32 -9.12
CA ALA A 112 17.89 1.68 -8.46
C ALA A 112 17.92 3.14 -7.94
N GLU A 113 17.23 4.05 -8.62
CA GLU A 113 17.13 5.47 -8.27
C GLU A 113 16.45 5.70 -6.92
N ALA A 114 15.69 4.74 -6.43
CA ALA A 114 15.09 4.81 -5.10
C ALA A 114 16.12 4.69 -3.97
N ASN A 115 17.32 4.19 -4.24
CA ASN A 115 18.41 4.02 -3.26
C ASN A 115 17.96 3.29 -1.98
N VAL A 116 17.04 2.35 -2.11
CA VAL A 116 16.49 1.59 -0.99
C VAL A 116 17.21 0.25 -0.87
N LYS A 117 17.78 0.00 0.29
CA LYS A 117 18.44 -1.26 0.60
C LYS A 117 17.46 -2.30 1.14
N LYS A 118 16.54 -1.86 2.00
CA LYS A 118 15.53 -2.69 2.63
C LYS A 118 14.30 -1.85 2.93
N TRP A 119 13.11 -2.43 2.71
CA TRP A 119 11.85 -1.85 3.12
C TRP A 119 10.87 -2.98 3.46
N VAL A 120 10.78 -3.29 4.74
CA VAL A 120 9.83 -4.30 5.21
C VAL A 120 8.57 -3.61 5.67
N ARG A 121 7.48 -3.86 4.95
CA ARG A 121 6.15 -3.44 5.31
C ARG A 121 5.42 -4.59 5.98
N SER A 122 4.78 -4.31 7.12
CA SER A 122 3.96 -5.30 7.81
C SER A 122 2.56 -4.78 8.12
N TYR A 123 1.63 -5.70 8.17
CA TYR A 123 0.24 -5.49 8.54
C TYR A 123 -0.12 -6.47 9.65
N GLN A 124 -0.66 -5.96 10.75
CA GLN A 124 -1.17 -6.79 11.83
C GLN A 124 -2.57 -6.37 12.20
N LEU A 125 -3.53 -7.27 11.99
CA LEU A 125 -4.91 -7.05 12.33
C LEU A 125 -5.16 -7.46 13.79
N GLY A 126 -5.51 -6.48 14.62
CA GLY A 126 -5.92 -6.66 16.00
C GLY A 126 -7.44 -6.74 16.15
N LYS A 127 -7.90 -6.64 17.40
CA LYS A 127 -9.32 -6.68 17.71
C LYS A 127 -10.10 -5.49 17.14
N ASN A 128 -9.55 -4.29 17.24
CA ASN A 128 -10.19 -3.02 16.83
C ASN A 128 -9.29 -2.13 15.98
N SER A 129 -8.19 -2.66 15.45
CA SER A 129 -7.23 -1.84 14.72
C SER A 129 -6.42 -2.67 13.74
N LEU A 130 -5.97 -2.03 12.69
CA LEU A 130 -4.91 -2.51 11.81
C LEU A 130 -3.65 -1.71 12.09
N LYS A 131 -2.56 -2.39 12.45
CA LYS A 131 -1.23 -1.76 12.54
C LYS A 131 -0.51 -1.93 11.21
N ILE A 132 -0.03 -0.82 10.65
CA ILE A 132 0.85 -0.79 9.49
C ILE A 132 2.21 -0.28 9.97
N GLU A 133 3.27 -1.02 9.68
CA GLU A 133 4.62 -0.66 10.09
C GLU A 133 5.58 -0.81 8.91
N ASP A 134 6.36 0.23 8.66
CA ASP A 134 7.44 0.25 7.69
C ASP A 134 8.79 0.34 8.42
N SER A 135 9.63 -0.67 8.22
CA SER A 135 11.02 -0.69 8.71
C SER A 135 11.96 -0.67 7.51
N PHE A 136 12.79 0.35 7.39
CA PHE A 136 13.57 0.54 6.18
C PHE A 136 14.99 1.03 6.42
N SER A 137 15.86 0.80 5.46
CA SER A 137 17.18 1.39 5.33
C SER A 137 17.41 1.83 3.87
N LEU A 138 17.99 3.01 3.72
CA LEU A 138 18.33 3.60 2.44
C LEU A 138 19.85 3.64 2.29
N ASP A 139 20.36 3.42 1.08
CA ASP A 139 21.77 3.68 0.76
C ASP A 139 22.04 5.18 0.71
N LYS A 140 21.03 5.97 0.31
CA LYS A 140 21.07 7.42 0.24
C LYS A 140 19.68 8.00 0.47
N ALA A 141 19.59 9.08 1.24
CA ALA A 141 18.35 9.83 1.45
C ALA A 141 18.42 11.14 0.65
N ASP A 142 17.90 11.10 -0.57
CA ASP A 142 17.93 12.25 -1.48
C ASP A 142 16.71 13.13 -1.38
N LYS A 143 15.54 12.53 -1.13
CA LYS A 143 14.24 13.19 -1.05
C LYS A 143 13.42 12.59 0.09
N PRO A 144 12.41 13.30 0.59
CA PRO A 144 11.46 12.73 1.56
C PRO A 144 10.79 11.47 1.01
N ASN A 145 10.59 10.49 1.88
CA ASN A 145 9.70 9.38 1.59
C ASN A 145 8.25 9.83 1.79
N GLN A 146 7.35 9.29 1.00
CA GLN A 146 5.92 9.60 1.07
C GLN A 146 5.15 8.28 1.18
N VAL A 147 4.22 8.20 2.10
CA VAL A 147 3.30 7.05 2.20
C VAL A 147 1.93 7.49 1.72
N ASN A 148 1.44 6.85 0.66
CA ASN A 148 0.16 7.18 0.06
C ASN A 148 -0.94 6.30 0.62
N PHE A 149 -2.13 6.88 0.77
CA PHE A 149 -3.37 6.20 1.10
C PHE A 149 -4.46 6.69 0.17
N LEU A 150 -5.19 5.77 -0.45
CA LEU A 150 -6.24 6.07 -1.40
C LEU A 150 -7.60 5.77 -0.79
N THR A 151 -8.49 6.74 -0.80
CA THR A 151 -9.86 6.61 -0.28
C THR A 151 -10.86 7.40 -1.12
N TRP A 152 -12.11 6.97 -1.12
CA TRP A 152 -13.25 7.74 -1.62
C TRP A 152 -13.90 8.62 -0.54
N GLY A 153 -13.42 8.51 0.70
CA GLY A 153 -14.01 9.16 1.85
C GLY A 153 -13.63 10.62 2.01
N GLU A 154 -14.29 11.25 2.94
CA GLU A 154 -13.88 12.53 3.47
C GLU A 154 -12.71 12.35 4.43
N VAL A 155 -11.69 13.17 4.26
CA VAL A 155 -10.44 13.08 5.04
C VAL A 155 -10.28 14.34 5.87
N ASP A 156 -10.11 14.17 7.18
CA ASP A 156 -9.83 15.25 8.12
C ASP A 156 -8.42 15.08 8.72
N VAL A 157 -7.55 16.04 8.49
CA VAL A 157 -6.18 16.13 9.00
C VAL A 157 -5.98 17.27 10.00
N SER A 158 -7.06 17.87 10.48
CA SER A 158 -7.02 19.05 11.35
C SER A 158 -6.38 18.80 12.72
N VAL A 159 -6.35 17.56 13.18
CA VAL A 159 -5.75 17.17 14.46
C VAL A 159 -4.36 16.58 14.22
N PRO A 160 -3.28 17.22 14.67
CA PRO A 160 -1.93 16.68 14.49
C PRO A 160 -1.78 15.28 15.09
N GLY A 161 -1.23 14.34 14.31
CA GLY A 161 -1.05 12.94 14.72
C GLY A 161 -2.25 12.05 14.43
N VAL A 162 -3.33 12.59 13.87
CA VAL A 162 -4.57 11.86 13.57
C VAL A 162 -5.10 12.22 12.19
N VAL A 163 -5.40 11.21 11.38
CA VAL A 163 -6.20 11.34 10.17
C VAL A 163 -7.50 10.61 10.38
N THR A 164 -8.62 11.29 10.16
CA THR A 164 -9.94 10.65 10.18
C THR A 164 -10.45 10.49 8.76
N VAL A 165 -10.90 9.28 8.43
CA VAL A 165 -11.50 8.95 7.13
C VAL A 165 -12.93 8.49 7.35
N GLU A 166 -13.87 9.10 6.65
CA GLU A 166 -15.29 8.76 6.72
C GLU A 166 -15.83 8.39 5.33
N VAL A 167 -16.41 7.19 5.24
CA VAL A 167 -17.00 6.64 4.02
C VAL A 167 -18.36 6.07 4.36
N ASN A 168 -19.43 6.61 3.75
CA ASN A 168 -20.81 6.10 3.92
C ASN A 168 -21.21 5.85 5.39
N GLY A 169 -20.85 6.76 6.29
CA GLY A 169 -21.16 6.67 7.72
C GLY A 169 -20.20 5.81 8.54
N GLU A 170 -19.30 5.06 7.92
CA GLU A 170 -18.21 4.37 8.62
C GLU A 170 -17.02 5.32 8.80
N LYS A 171 -16.49 5.37 10.01
CA LYS A 171 -15.39 6.27 10.38
C LYS A 171 -14.21 5.50 10.91
N VAL A 172 -13.04 5.75 10.32
CA VAL A 172 -11.76 5.20 10.77
C VAL A 172 -10.84 6.34 11.19
N ARG A 173 -10.15 6.14 12.29
CA ARG A 173 -9.13 7.06 12.78
C ARG A 173 -7.76 6.39 12.63
N MET A 174 -6.89 6.99 11.82
CA MET A 174 -5.51 6.60 11.67
C MET A 174 -4.63 7.51 12.54
N THR A 175 -3.87 6.92 13.46
CA THR A 175 -2.88 7.63 14.28
C THR A 175 -1.49 7.44 13.69
N TYR A 176 -0.67 8.47 13.73
CA TYR A 176 0.70 8.45 13.24
C TYR A 176 1.63 9.30 14.12
N ASN A 177 2.92 9.03 14.04
CA ASN A 177 3.91 9.85 14.75
C ASN A 177 4.06 11.21 14.05
N LYS A 178 3.49 12.25 14.65
CA LYS A 178 3.54 13.63 14.12
C LYS A 178 4.93 14.24 14.05
N SER A 179 5.92 13.64 14.72
CA SER A 179 7.34 14.06 14.60
C SER A 179 8.02 13.46 13.38
N ALA A 180 7.44 12.40 12.77
CA ALA A 180 7.99 11.71 11.62
C ALA A 180 7.22 11.99 10.32
N PHE A 181 5.94 12.36 10.42
CA PHE A 181 5.05 12.54 9.27
C PHE A 181 4.35 13.89 9.31
N THR A 182 4.14 14.42 8.12
CA THR A 182 3.28 15.58 7.86
C THR A 182 2.27 15.19 6.80
N PRO A 183 0.95 15.26 7.05
CA PRO A 183 -0.07 15.05 6.03
C PRO A 183 -0.01 16.12 4.94
N THR A 184 -0.21 15.71 3.70
CA THR A 184 -0.22 16.60 2.51
C THR A 184 -1.40 16.28 1.63
#